data_957d96ec8dcf0fec7313c4e5eabf78a0
#
_entry.id   957d96ec8dcf0fec7313c4e5eabf78a0
#
_cell.length_a   1.000
_cell.length_b   1.000
_cell.length_c   1.000
_cell.angle_alpha   90.00
_cell.angle_beta   90.00
_cell.angle_gamma   90.00
#
_symmetry.space_group_name_H-M   'P 1'
#
loop_
_entity.id
_entity.type
_entity.pdbx_description
1 polymer ?
#
loop_
_entity_poly.entity_id
_entity_poly.type
_entity_poly.pdbx_seq_one_letter_code
_entity_poly.pdbx_strand_id
1 'polypeptide(L)'
;MEIFDYVILGAGLGGLSAAACLTRQGYRVAVLEQHYLPGGCCHTFDYGEYSFCADVHYISQCGYGQTIGQFLDYIGQDIPFNSLDPDCIDRVITPEVDFKIPLGWENLRSRLLSTFPEEAGAINLYCDEIQRLHQEIRSLVQEVHWFDRKLSDWLKLPKYFNLFCKRKWTLQDLYNDVRLSPKLQAVLAGQSGDYALPPEEIALLTHTSLVWDYSEGAYYPKHHFKHFVDAIAEVITAGGGVIKYSTPVNHIQVSNRTVHSVLADGITYRASKAYISDLDPKLTVELMHDSEALSHKERQRLTGYEYSASAFNIYLGLDSRFDPQRYGIGNWNIWYYPTGNLNKEYQQQLQGNLSHPWIFLSCPTMKSSEPGMGPQGHHILEIATVCSYEEFEYLHKTSPKAYKARKREVYQQMMTSVRDLIPDVDNYARMKVYGTPTTSEFYLGQPQGNIYGAKLIPKQVGLNRLGYVTELPNLFLVGASAGYPSVPGVIGNGMDVVELLTGRSPRQKLEITQPLVGVG
;
A
#
# COMPACT_ATOMS: atom_id res chain seq x y z
N MET A 1 -22.86 -4.50 -25.91
CA MET A 1 -23.04 -3.37 -24.95
C MET A 1 -23.69 -3.93 -23.71
N GLU A 2 -23.05 -3.73 -22.54
CA GLU A 2 -23.55 -4.19 -21.25
C GLU A 2 -23.84 -2.96 -20.36
N ILE A 3 -24.92 -3.01 -19.57
CA ILE A 3 -25.37 -1.88 -18.72
C ILE A 3 -25.41 -2.32 -17.26
N PHE A 4 -24.79 -1.53 -16.39
CA PHE A 4 -24.71 -1.73 -14.95
C PHE A 4 -25.11 -0.45 -14.21
N ASP A 5 -25.31 -0.53 -12.90
CA ASP A 5 -25.46 0.70 -12.09
C ASP A 5 -24.13 1.41 -11.95
N TYR A 6 -23.07 0.63 -11.68
CA TYR A 6 -21.70 1.13 -11.57
C TYR A 6 -20.75 0.28 -12.40
N VAL A 7 -19.78 0.93 -13.04
CA VAL A 7 -18.65 0.28 -13.72
C VAL A 7 -17.36 0.71 -13.04
N ILE A 8 -16.56 -0.26 -12.61
CA ILE A 8 -15.33 -0.05 -11.87
C ILE A 8 -14.17 -0.46 -12.76
N LEU A 9 -13.17 0.40 -12.87
CA LEU A 9 -11.98 0.22 -13.72
C LEU A 9 -10.82 -0.17 -12.81
N GLY A 10 -10.39 -1.42 -12.88
CA GLY A 10 -9.37 -2.04 -12.04
C GLY A 10 -9.95 -2.84 -10.86
N ALA A 11 -9.35 -4.00 -10.58
CA ALA A 11 -9.67 -4.87 -9.46
C ALA A 11 -8.55 -4.85 -8.40
N GLY A 12 -7.94 -3.70 -8.16
CA GLY A 12 -7.15 -3.45 -6.96
C GLY A 12 -8.06 -3.38 -5.73
N LEU A 13 -7.50 -3.33 -4.53
CA LEU A 13 -8.30 -3.35 -3.30
C LEU A 13 -9.22 -2.13 -3.16
N GLY A 14 -8.87 -0.99 -3.75
CA GLY A 14 -9.76 0.20 -3.79
C GLY A 14 -11.02 -0.04 -4.62
N GLY A 15 -10.84 -0.57 -5.84
CA GLY A 15 -11.94 -0.95 -6.73
C GLY A 15 -12.78 -2.09 -6.18
N LEU A 16 -12.15 -3.14 -5.67
CA LEU A 16 -12.83 -4.30 -5.07
C LEU A 16 -13.64 -3.90 -3.84
N SER A 17 -13.12 -3.03 -2.96
CA SER A 17 -13.86 -2.59 -1.78
C SER A 17 -15.09 -1.75 -2.15
N ALA A 18 -14.96 -0.84 -3.11
CA ALA A 18 -16.10 -0.09 -3.64
C ALA A 18 -17.13 -1.04 -4.27
N ALA A 19 -16.69 -2.00 -5.10
CA ALA A 19 -17.54 -2.99 -5.74
C ALA A 19 -18.33 -3.83 -4.74
N ALA A 20 -17.63 -4.39 -3.73
CA ALA A 20 -18.24 -5.24 -2.71
C ALA A 20 -19.29 -4.45 -1.90
N CYS A 21 -18.97 -3.23 -1.48
CA CYS A 21 -19.90 -2.37 -0.76
C CYS A 21 -21.14 -2.02 -1.60
N LEU A 22 -21.00 -1.67 -2.88
CA LEU A 22 -22.11 -1.38 -3.77
C LEU A 22 -22.97 -2.62 -4.03
N THR A 23 -22.35 -3.77 -4.23
CA THR A 23 -23.05 -5.05 -4.41
C THR A 23 -23.87 -5.40 -3.15
N ARG A 24 -23.31 -5.21 -1.96
CA ARG A 24 -24.04 -5.39 -0.69
C ARG A 24 -25.24 -4.45 -0.54
N GLN A 25 -25.21 -3.29 -1.19
CA GLN A 25 -26.35 -2.36 -1.25
C GLN A 25 -27.37 -2.72 -2.35
N GLY A 26 -27.17 -3.81 -3.09
CA GLY A 26 -28.07 -4.30 -4.11
C GLY A 26 -27.90 -3.69 -5.51
N TYR A 27 -26.78 -2.99 -5.76
CA TYR A 27 -26.49 -2.44 -7.07
C TYR A 27 -25.85 -3.48 -8.00
N ARG A 28 -26.14 -3.37 -9.30
CA ARG A 28 -25.49 -4.15 -10.36
C ARG A 28 -24.13 -3.52 -10.68
N VAL A 29 -23.06 -4.24 -10.43
CA VAL A 29 -21.69 -3.75 -10.56
C VAL A 29 -20.91 -4.59 -11.58
N ALA A 30 -20.11 -3.92 -12.43
CA ALA A 30 -19.09 -4.56 -13.24
C ALA A 30 -17.71 -4.05 -12.83
N VAL A 31 -16.75 -4.95 -12.63
CA VAL A 31 -15.33 -4.65 -12.42
C VAL A 31 -14.57 -5.13 -13.64
N LEU A 32 -13.76 -4.25 -14.25
CA LEU A 32 -12.95 -4.53 -15.44
C LEU A 32 -11.47 -4.55 -15.06
N GLU A 33 -10.83 -5.73 -15.16
CA GLU A 33 -9.46 -5.95 -14.72
C GLU A 33 -8.59 -6.46 -15.88
N GLN A 34 -7.45 -5.82 -16.12
CA GLN A 34 -6.51 -6.23 -17.16
C GLN A 34 -5.76 -7.53 -16.81
N HIS A 35 -5.49 -7.74 -15.54
CA HIS A 35 -4.81 -8.93 -15.06
C HIS A 35 -5.76 -10.15 -15.04
N TYR A 36 -5.21 -11.35 -15.02
CA TYR A 36 -6.00 -12.58 -14.88
C TYR A 36 -6.36 -12.93 -13.43
N LEU A 37 -5.90 -12.14 -12.45
CA LEU A 37 -6.17 -12.24 -11.01
C LEU A 37 -6.61 -10.89 -10.43
N PRO A 38 -7.47 -10.89 -9.39
CA PRO A 38 -7.81 -9.70 -8.63
C PRO A 38 -6.73 -9.34 -7.60
N GLY A 39 -6.80 -8.12 -7.06
CA GLY A 39 -6.07 -7.70 -5.87
C GLY A 39 -5.02 -6.61 -6.11
N GLY A 40 -4.63 -6.34 -7.36
CA GLY A 40 -3.57 -5.36 -7.65
C GLY A 40 -2.28 -5.74 -6.91
N CYS A 41 -1.68 -4.84 -6.13
CA CYS A 41 -0.47 -5.11 -5.33
C CYS A 41 -0.64 -6.23 -4.29
N CYS A 42 -1.88 -6.53 -3.91
CA CYS A 42 -2.21 -7.59 -2.95
C CYS A 42 -2.48 -8.94 -3.61
N HIS A 43 -2.31 -9.07 -4.95
CA HIS A 43 -2.54 -10.36 -5.59
C HIS A 43 -1.45 -11.37 -5.20
N THR A 44 -1.83 -12.63 -5.25
CA THR A 44 -0.92 -13.75 -5.01
C THR A 44 -0.62 -14.43 -6.34
N PHE A 45 0.64 -14.74 -6.59
CA PHE A 45 1.08 -15.48 -7.77
C PHE A 45 1.81 -16.76 -7.39
N ASP A 46 1.67 -17.79 -8.22
CA ASP A 46 2.37 -19.06 -8.05
C ASP A 46 3.60 -19.11 -8.95
N TYR A 47 4.71 -19.64 -8.42
CA TYR A 47 5.89 -19.94 -9.20
C TYR A 47 6.46 -21.31 -8.78
N GLY A 48 6.30 -22.32 -9.65
CA GLY A 48 6.56 -23.71 -9.31
C GLY A 48 5.59 -24.19 -8.21
N GLU A 49 6.13 -24.69 -7.12
CA GLU A 49 5.34 -25.17 -5.97
C GLU A 49 5.16 -24.12 -4.88
N TYR A 50 5.51 -22.85 -5.13
CA TYR A 50 5.49 -21.77 -4.14
C TYR A 50 4.53 -20.67 -4.55
N SER A 51 3.90 -20.06 -3.55
CA SER A 51 2.92 -18.99 -3.68
C SER A 51 3.38 -17.76 -2.90
N PHE A 52 3.37 -16.60 -3.55
CA PHE A 52 3.88 -15.34 -2.99
C PHE A 52 2.84 -14.22 -3.14
N CYS A 53 2.80 -13.30 -2.17
CA CYS A 53 2.15 -12.02 -2.39
C CYS A 53 3.06 -11.08 -3.17
N ALA A 54 2.51 -10.32 -4.11
CA ALA A 54 3.33 -9.49 -5.00
C ALA A 54 4.08 -8.38 -4.26
N ASP A 55 3.37 -7.57 -3.44
CA ASP A 55 3.96 -6.39 -2.80
C ASP A 55 3.42 -6.11 -1.37
N VAL A 56 2.54 -6.97 -0.84
CA VAL A 56 1.98 -6.78 0.52
C VAL A 56 2.49 -7.87 1.45
N HIS A 57 3.11 -7.49 2.56
CA HIS A 57 3.81 -8.41 3.45
C HIS A 57 3.23 -8.46 4.86
N TYR A 58 2.47 -7.44 5.27
CA TYR A 58 1.71 -7.32 6.51
C TYR A 58 0.77 -6.11 6.42
N ILE A 59 -0.21 -6.03 7.29
CA ILE A 59 -1.23 -4.97 7.27
C ILE A 59 -1.57 -4.51 8.68
N SER A 60 -2.08 -3.29 8.78
CA SER A 60 -2.63 -2.73 10.01
C SER A 60 -4.15 -2.65 9.97
N GLN A 61 -4.77 -2.18 11.05
CA GLN A 61 -6.21 -1.85 11.13
C GLN A 61 -7.19 -3.01 10.84
N CYS A 62 -6.82 -4.25 11.24
CA CYS A 62 -7.70 -5.42 11.13
C CYS A 62 -8.60 -5.65 12.36
N GLY A 63 -8.38 -4.91 13.45
CA GLY A 63 -9.13 -5.06 14.69
C GLY A 63 -10.59 -4.57 14.59
N TYR A 64 -11.38 -4.93 15.61
CA TYR A 64 -12.77 -4.49 15.71
C TYR A 64 -12.87 -2.95 15.72
N GLY A 65 -13.75 -2.41 14.87
CA GLY A 65 -13.93 -0.96 14.72
C GLY A 65 -12.84 -0.24 13.94
N GLN A 66 -11.77 -0.93 13.52
CA GLN A 66 -10.74 -0.40 12.63
C GLN A 66 -11.16 -0.58 11.16
N THR A 67 -10.48 0.08 10.23
CA THR A 67 -10.94 0.21 8.83
C THR A 67 -11.22 -1.13 8.14
N ILE A 68 -10.28 -2.09 8.23
CA ILE A 68 -10.45 -3.41 7.60
C ILE A 68 -11.53 -4.20 8.33
N GLY A 69 -11.54 -4.18 9.67
CA GLY A 69 -12.58 -4.84 10.46
C GLY A 69 -13.99 -4.32 10.12
N GLN A 70 -14.17 -3.00 10.06
CA GLN A 70 -15.45 -2.38 9.65
C GLN A 70 -15.87 -2.78 8.24
N PHE A 71 -14.91 -2.80 7.30
CA PHE A 71 -15.17 -3.22 5.93
C PHE A 71 -15.64 -4.67 5.84
N LEU A 72 -14.92 -5.58 6.51
CA LEU A 72 -15.27 -7.01 6.51
C LEU A 72 -16.62 -7.26 7.18
N ASP A 73 -16.89 -6.62 8.32
CA ASP A 73 -18.19 -6.65 8.97
C ASP A 73 -19.31 -6.19 8.02
N TYR A 74 -19.08 -5.11 7.27
CA TYR A 74 -20.06 -4.57 6.34
C TYR A 74 -20.35 -5.49 5.16
N ILE A 75 -19.32 -6.09 4.56
CA ILE A 75 -19.48 -7.02 3.45
C ILE A 75 -19.92 -8.43 3.91
N GLY A 76 -19.94 -8.68 5.22
CA GLY A 76 -20.38 -9.96 5.82
C GLY A 76 -19.35 -11.06 5.66
N GLN A 77 -18.07 -10.73 5.73
CA GLN A 77 -16.96 -11.69 5.69
C GLN A 77 -16.26 -11.79 7.05
N ASP A 78 -15.94 -13.00 7.45
CA ASP A 78 -15.13 -13.30 8.65
C ASP A 78 -13.78 -13.88 8.21
N ILE A 79 -12.79 -13.00 8.08
CA ILE A 79 -11.44 -13.38 7.67
C ILE A 79 -10.53 -13.34 8.88
N PRO A 80 -9.97 -14.48 9.31
CA PRO A 80 -9.09 -14.53 10.46
C PRO A 80 -7.71 -13.95 10.11
N PHE A 81 -7.17 -13.15 11.04
CA PHE A 81 -5.82 -12.60 10.98
C PHE A 81 -4.98 -13.11 12.15
N ASN A 82 -3.72 -13.42 11.87
CA ASN A 82 -2.70 -13.63 12.88
C ASN A 82 -2.06 -12.29 13.23
N SER A 83 -1.99 -11.95 14.51
CA SER A 83 -1.19 -10.81 14.97
C SER A 83 0.29 -11.14 14.85
N LEU A 84 1.10 -10.17 14.47
CA LEU A 84 2.54 -10.26 14.58
C LEU A 84 2.96 -10.30 16.05
N ASP A 85 4.20 -10.69 16.32
CA ASP A 85 4.73 -10.80 17.69
C ASP A 85 4.64 -9.44 18.40
N PRO A 86 3.94 -9.35 19.54
CA PRO A 86 3.78 -8.08 20.26
C PRO A 86 5.10 -7.50 20.80
N ASP A 87 6.13 -8.34 20.99
CA ASP A 87 7.46 -7.87 21.38
C ASP A 87 8.31 -7.43 20.19
N CYS A 88 7.92 -7.77 18.96
CA CYS A 88 8.65 -7.45 17.75
C CYS A 88 7.74 -7.50 16.54
N ILE A 89 7.08 -6.40 16.17
CA ILE A 89 6.34 -6.33 14.91
C ILE A 89 7.29 -6.19 13.71
N ASP A 90 8.38 -5.44 13.91
CA ASP A 90 9.46 -5.20 12.97
C ASP A 90 10.82 -5.19 13.69
N ARG A 91 11.86 -5.66 13.04
CA ARG A 91 13.24 -5.63 13.52
C ARG A 91 14.09 -4.75 12.62
N VAL A 92 14.66 -3.69 13.17
CA VAL A 92 15.55 -2.76 12.46
C VAL A 92 16.99 -3.10 12.79
N ILE A 93 17.77 -3.42 11.77
CA ILE A 93 19.19 -3.80 11.91
C ILE A 93 20.07 -2.81 11.16
N THR A 94 21.00 -2.21 11.87
CA THR A 94 22.07 -1.35 11.34
C THR A 94 23.42 -1.84 11.88
N PRO A 95 24.57 -1.33 11.41
CA PRO A 95 25.85 -1.68 12.00
C PRO A 95 25.99 -1.39 13.50
N GLU A 96 25.23 -0.43 14.00
CA GLU A 96 25.32 0.04 15.39
C GLU A 96 24.17 -0.46 16.28
N VAL A 97 23.06 -0.89 15.69
CA VAL A 97 21.83 -1.21 16.43
C VAL A 97 21.10 -2.39 15.82
N ASP A 98 20.63 -3.28 16.68
CA ASP A 98 19.63 -4.29 16.40
C ASP A 98 18.43 -4.03 17.32
N PHE A 99 17.37 -3.43 16.76
CA PHE A 99 16.25 -2.93 17.54
C PHE A 99 14.94 -3.61 17.12
N LYS A 100 14.24 -4.16 18.09
CA LYS A 100 12.91 -4.75 17.92
C LYS A 100 11.85 -3.70 18.23
N ILE A 101 11.04 -3.32 17.24
CA ILE A 101 9.91 -2.42 17.41
C ILE A 101 8.75 -3.20 18.06
N PRO A 102 8.35 -2.88 19.30
CA PRO A 102 7.24 -3.57 19.95
C PRO A 102 5.89 -3.00 19.50
N LEU A 103 4.84 -3.79 19.69
CA LEU A 103 3.47 -3.32 19.60
C LEU A 103 3.16 -2.35 20.76
N GLY A 104 2.43 -1.27 20.46
CA GLY A 104 2.01 -0.28 21.43
C GLY A 104 2.96 0.91 21.56
N TRP A 105 2.39 2.11 21.45
CA TRP A 105 3.18 3.36 21.47
C TRP A 105 3.99 3.55 22.77
N GLU A 106 3.40 3.26 23.92
CA GLU A 106 4.09 3.38 25.22
C GLU A 106 5.16 2.28 25.41
N ASN A 107 4.95 1.09 24.85
CA ASN A 107 5.97 0.04 24.85
C ASN A 107 7.17 0.45 23.99
N LEU A 108 6.92 1.07 22.83
CA LEU A 108 7.98 1.61 21.98
C LEU A 108 8.76 2.69 22.72
N ARG A 109 8.07 3.68 23.33
CA ARG A 109 8.71 4.74 24.13
C ARG A 109 9.59 4.15 25.24
N SER A 110 9.06 3.20 26.00
CA SER A 110 9.78 2.54 27.11
C SER A 110 11.01 1.79 26.61
N ARG A 111 10.92 1.09 25.50
CA ARG A 111 12.04 0.37 24.88
C ARG A 111 13.11 1.33 24.35
N LEU A 112 12.72 2.42 23.70
CA LEU A 112 13.65 3.47 23.27
C LEU A 112 14.42 4.07 24.46
N LEU A 113 13.71 4.45 25.53
CA LEU A 113 14.32 5.02 26.74
C LEU A 113 15.28 4.03 27.43
N SER A 114 14.97 2.74 27.43
CA SER A 114 15.85 1.72 28.01
C SER A 114 17.08 1.42 27.13
N THR A 115 16.95 1.55 25.81
CA THR A 115 18.02 1.26 24.86
C THR A 115 18.95 2.46 24.67
N PHE A 116 18.43 3.69 24.76
CA PHE A 116 19.15 4.95 24.53
C PHE A 116 18.91 5.93 25.70
N PRO A 117 19.30 5.59 26.93
CA PRO A 117 19.02 6.42 28.09
C PRO A 117 19.68 7.81 28.02
N GLU A 118 20.79 7.93 27.27
CA GLU A 118 21.49 9.20 27.03
C GLU A 118 20.68 10.19 26.18
N GLU A 119 19.70 9.70 25.39
CA GLU A 119 18.84 10.52 24.54
C GLU A 119 17.41 10.67 25.09
N ALA A 120 17.19 10.36 26.36
CA ALA A 120 15.85 10.34 26.97
C ALA A 120 15.03 11.62 26.73
N GLY A 121 15.69 12.79 26.77
CA GLY A 121 15.04 14.08 26.48
C GLY A 121 14.51 14.17 25.06
N ALA A 122 15.33 13.82 24.06
CA ALA A 122 14.97 13.86 22.66
C ALA A 122 13.90 12.81 22.31
N ILE A 123 13.99 11.61 22.89
CA ILE A 123 12.99 10.54 22.74
C ILE A 123 11.62 11.01 23.22
N ASN A 124 11.55 11.60 24.42
CA ASN A 124 10.27 12.08 24.95
C ASN A 124 9.69 13.18 24.06
N LEU A 125 10.48 14.15 23.62
CA LEU A 125 10.02 15.21 22.71
C LEU A 125 9.49 14.63 21.39
N TYR A 126 10.19 13.66 20.80
CA TYR A 126 9.73 12.97 19.59
C TYR A 126 8.41 12.26 19.83
N CYS A 127 8.34 11.44 20.87
CA CYS A 127 7.13 10.65 21.16
C CYS A 127 5.92 11.53 21.47
N ASP A 128 6.10 12.60 22.23
CA ASP A 128 5.04 13.56 22.56
C ASP A 128 4.53 14.27 21.30
N GLU A 129 5.45 14.64 20.39
CA GLU A 129 5.06 15.33 19.17
C GLU A 129 4.31 14.42 18.20
N ILE A 130 4.77 13.17 17.98
CA ILE A 130 4.06 12.18 17.16
C ILE A 130 2.67 11.91 17.72
N GLN A 131 2.55 11.73 19.03
CA GLN A 131 1.26 11.49 19.70
C GLN A 131 0.32 12.69 19.54
N ARG A 132 0.81 13.92 19.72
CA ARG A 132 0.02 15.13 19.51
C ARG A 132 -0.46 15.25 18.07
N LEU A 133 0.44 15.10 17.09
CA LEU A 133 0.09 15.17 15.68
C LEU A 133 -0.95 14.10 15.30
N HIS A 134 -0.78 12.87 15.80
CA HIS A 134 -1.77 11.80 15.55
C HIS A 134 -3.16 12.19 16.10
N GLN A 135 -3.23 12.70 17.34
CA GLN A 135 -4.50 13.13 17.94
C GLN A 135 -5.17 14.26 17.13
N GLU A 136 -4.37 15.24 16.66
CA GLU A 136 -4.88 16.32 15.81
C GLU A 136 -5.36 15.81 14.45
N ILE A 137 -4.60 14.90 13.79
CA ILE A 137 -4.99 14.27 12.53
C ILE A 137 -6.31 13.51 12.69
N ARG A 138 -6.39 12.64 13.70
CA ARG A 138 -7.59 11.83 13.99
C ARG A 138 -8.82 12.72 14.25
N SER A 139 -8.68 13.75 15.09
CA SER A 139 -9.76 14.69 15.35
C SER A 139 -10.19 15.44 14.08
N LEU A 140 -9.22 15.88 13.26
CA LEU A 140 -9.51 16.58 12.02
C LEU A 140 -10.29 15.69 11.04
N VAL A 141 -9.89 14.44 10.88
CA VAL A 141 -10.58 13.48 9.99
C VAL A 141 -12.01 13.20 10.47
N GLN A 142 -12.23 13.13 11.80
CA GLN A 142 -13.57 12.90 12.37
C GLN A 142 -14.48 14.15 12.32
N GLU A 143 -13.92 15.35 12.52
CA GLU A 143 -14.69 16.59 12.67
C GLU A 143 -14.91 17.34 11.33
N VAL A 144 -14.07 17.09 10.32
CA VAL A 144 -14.12 17.76 9.02
C VAL A 144 -14.49 16.76 7.94
N HIS A 145 -15.73 16.85 7.47
CA HIS A 145 -16.13 16.11 6.28
C HIS A 145 -15.47 16.75 5.06
N TRP A 146 -14.36 16.18 4.60
CA TRP A 146 -13.53 16.73 3.50
C TRP A 146 -14.30 17.03 2.22
N PHE A 147 -15.45 16.39 2.03
CA PHE A 147 -16.30 16.50 0.84
C PHE A 147 -17.44 17.52 0.96
N ASP A 148 -17.83 17.88 2.19
CA ASP A 148 -18.90 18.85 2.46
C ASP A 148 -18.41 19.96 3.40
N ARG A 149 -17.35 20.69 2.97
CA ARG A 149 -16.73 21.77 3.77
C ARG A 149 -17.73 22.89 4.03
N LYS A 150 -18.18 22.96 5.26
CA LYS A 150 -19.02 24.07 5.75
C LYS A 150 -18.14 25.24 6.22
N LEU A 151 -18.66 26.45 6.13
CA LEU A 151 -17.97 27.65 6.65
C LEU A 151 -17.61 27.49 8.13
N SER A 152 -18.41 26.72 8.89
CA SER A 152 -18.15 26.36 10.29
C SER A 152 -16.87 25.58 10.50
N ASP A 153 -16.37 24.83 9.51
CA ASP A 153 -15.16 24.03 9.63
C ASP A 153 -13.90 24.91 9.68
N TRP A 154 -13.94 26.07 9.03
CA TRP A 154 -12.87 27.08 9.11
C TRP A 154 -12.71 27.67 10.52
N LEU A 155 -13.77 27.71 11.31
CA LEU A 155 -13.73 28.19 12.71
C LEU A 155 -13.03 27.19 13.66
N LYS A 156 -12.89 25.93 13.24
CA LYS A 156 -12.20 24.88 14.01
C LYS A 156 -10.67 24.88 13.78
N LEU A 157 -10.18 25.53 12.72
CA LEU A 157 -8.75 25.51 12.34
C LEU A 157 -7.79 25.92 13.47
N PRO A 158 -8.10 26.89 14.37
CA PRO A 158 -7.22 27.22 15.48
C PRO A 158 -6.90 26.03 16.39
N LYS A 159 -7.83 25.05 16.52
CA LYS A 159 -7.63 23.81 17.28
C LYS A 159 -6.50 22.94 16.71
N TYR A 160 -6.20 23.05 15.41
CA TYR A 160 -5.21 22.27 14.66
C TYR A 160 -3.97 23.11 14.30
N PHE A 161 -3.63 24.09 15.15
CA PHE A 161 -2.54 25.03 14.87
C PHE A 161 -1.20 24.33 14.69
N ASN A 162 -0.89 23.32 15.52
CA ASN A 162 0.36 22.58 15.43
C ASN A 162 0.45 21.79 14.12
N LEU A 163 -0.61 21.06 13.78
CA LEU A 163 -0.72 20.36 12.49
C LEU A 163 -0.51 21.32 11.31
N PHE A 164 -1.14 22.50 11.36
CA PHE A 164 -1.00 23.50 10.32
C PHE A 164 0.43 24.05 10.21
N CYS A 165 1.11 24.30 11.33
CA CYS A 165 2.50 24.74 11.33
C CYS A 165 3.44 23.69 10.75
N LYS A 166 3.21 22.40 11.06
CA LYS A 166 4.07 21.29 10.65
C LYS A 166 3.65 20.61 9.35
N ARG A 167 2.62 21.10 8.66
CA ARG A 167 2.12 20.50 7.40
C ARG A 167 3.13 20.42 6.25
N LYS A 168 4.20 21.20 6.34
CA LYS A 168 5.29 21.20 5.36
C LYS A 168 6.56 20.51 5.87
N TRP A 169 6.55 19.99 7.08
CA TRP A 169 7.70 19.34 7.67
C TRP A 169 7.91 17.95 7.08
N THR A 170 9.17 17.62 6.91
CA THR A 170 9.64 16.26 6.71
C THR A 170 9.89 15.60 8.06
N LEU A 171 10.10 14.29 8.06
CA LEU A 171 10.53 13.57 9.26
C LEU A 171 11.90 14.06 9.75
N GLN A 172 12.80 14.40 8.81
CA GLN A 172 14.12 14.95 9.14
C GLN A 172 14.02 16.29 9.87
N ASP A 173 13.03 17.14 9.51
CA ASP A 173 12.81 18.40 10.22
C ASP A 173 12.48 18.17 11.69
N LEU A 174 11.65 17.16 12.00
CA LEU A 174 11.37 16.79 13.40
C LEU A 174 12.62 16.26 14.10
N TYR A 175 13.40 15.38 13.45
CA TYR A 175 14.63 14.85 14.01
C TYR A 175 15.63 15.94 14.38
N ASN A 176 15.77 16.95 13.52
CA ASN A 176 16.63 18.09 13.74
C ASN A 176 16.13 19.00 14.89
N ASP A 177 14.81 19.22 14.94
CA ASP A 177 14.15 20.04 15.98
C ASP A 177 14.37 19.45 17.37
N VAL A 178 14.17 18.13 17.53
CA VAL A 178 14.35 17.42 18.82
C VAL A 178 15.79 16.93 19.06
N ARG A 179 16.69 17.12 18.10
CA ARG A 179 18.14 16.79 18.16
C ARG A 179 18.43 15.32 18.40
N LEU A 180 17.76 14.43 17.67
CA LEU A 180 18.06 12.98 17.69
C LEU A 180 19.42 12.67 17.07
N SER A 181 20.15 11.74 17.66
CA SER A 181 21.38 11.22 17.06
C SER A 181 21.11 10.46 15.75
N PRO A 182 22.08 10.37 14.82
CA PRO A 182 21.93 9.60 13.58
C PRO A 182 21.53 8.14 13.83
N LYS A 183 22.05 7.52 14.90
CA LYS A 183 21.75 6.17 15.32
C LYS A 183 20.28 5.98 15.66
N LEU A 184 19.70 6.92 16.44
CA LEU A 184 18.31 6.87 16.84
C LEU A 184 17.37 7.23 15.67
N GLN A 185 17.80 8.17 14.79
CA GLN A 185 17.09 8.47 13.55
C GLN A 185 16.92 7.22 12.66
N ALA A 186 17.97 6.39 12.54
CA ALA A 186 17.90 5.16 11.75
C ALA A 186 16.90 4.15 12.33
N VAL A 187 16.82 4.04 13.66
CA VAL A 187 15.82 3.17 14.33
C VAL A 187 14.40 3.68 14.09
N LEU A 188 14.15 4.98 14.30
CA LEU A 188 12.81 5.58 14.20
C LEU A 188 12.30 5.70 12.76
N ALA A 189 13.20 5.75 11.78
CA ALA A 189 12.87 5.68 10.36
C ALA A 189 12.94 4.26 9.80
N GLY A 190 13.15 3.24 10.64
CA GLY A 190 13.42 1.88 10.20
C GLY A 190 12.33 1.27 9.30
N GLN A 191 11.08 1.71 9.43
CA GLN A 191 9.95 1.30 8.57
C GLN A 191 9.79 2.19 7.31
N SER A 192 10.83 2.92 6.89
CA SER A 192 10.72 3.88 5.78
C SER A 192 10.41 3.25 4.41
N GLY A 193 10.63 1.95 4.25
CA GLY A 193 10.19 1.22 3.07
C GLY A 193 8.68 1.17 2.89
N ASP A 194 7.90 1.26 3.97
CA ASP A 194 6.43 1.28 3.93
C ASP A 194 5.83 2.54 3.28
N TYR A 195 6.65 3.53 2.97
CA TYR A 195 6.30 4.69 2.15
C TYR A 195 7.35 4.99 1.06
N ALA A 196 8.40 4.16 0.97
CA ALA A 196 9.47 4.22 -0.03
C ALA A 196 10.17 5.59 -0.14
N LEU A 197 10.40 6.26 1.00
CA LEU A 197 11.02 7.58 1.08
C LEU A 197 11.97 7.69 2.28
N PRO A 198 13.09 8.42 2.12
CA PRO A 198 13.98 8.70 3.25
C PRO A 198 13.40 9.79 4.17
N PRO A 199 13.94 9.94 5.40
CA PRO A 199 13.51 10.97 6.34
C PRO A 199 13.51 12.41 5.79
N GLU A 200 14.42 12.75 4.88
CA GLU A 200 14.50 14.09 4.27
C GLU A 200 13.34 14.41 3.31
N GLU A 201 12.61 13.40 2.83
CA GLU A 201 11.55 13.59 1.84
C GLU A 201 10.16 13.28 2.36
N ILE A 202 10.01 12.28 3.22
CA ILE A 202 8.70 11.87 3.74
C ILE A 202 8.03 12.98 4.54
N ALA A 203 6.77 13.25 4.24
CA ALA A 203 5.97 14.16 5.04
C ALA A 203 5.79 13.64 6.48
N LEU A 204 6.08 14.50 7.46
CA LEU A 204 5.96 14.15 8.88
C LEU A 204 4.57 13.61 9.22
N LEU A 205 3.51 14.19 8.65
CA LEU A 205 2.13 13.76 8.91
C LEU A 205 1.87 12.33 8.43
N THR A 206 2.47 11.93 7.30
CA THR A 206 2.33 10.56 6.78
C THR A 206 3.09 9.57 7.66
N HIS A 207 4.33 9.88 8.01
CA HIS A 207 5.10 9.07 8.96
C HIS A 207 4.34 8.88 10.28
N THR A 208 3.80 9.97 10.84
CA THR A 208 3.00 9.93 12.08
C THR A 208 1.84 8.95 11.97
N SER A 209 1.06 9.00 10.88
CA SER A 209 -0.07 8.10 10.67
C SER A 209 0.38 6.64 10.57
N LEU A 210 1.44 6.36 9.80
CA LEU A 210 1.95 5.01 9.58
C LEU A 210 2.45 4.36 10.88
N VAL A 211 3.34 5.02 11.62
CA VAL A 211 3.91 4.43 12.85
C VAL A 211 2.86 4.26 13.93
N TRP A 212 1.85 5.13 13.94
CA TRP A 212 0.73 4.99 14.87
C TRP A 212 -0.15 3.79 14.51
N ASP A 213 -0.54 3.65 13.22
CA ASP A 213 -1.38 2.55 12.76
C ASP A 213 -0.75 1.19 13.08
N TYR A 214 0.55 1.02 12.85
CA TYR A 214 1.25 -0.21 13.23
C TYR A 214 1.43 -0.37 14.73
N SER A 215 1.51 0.71 15.49
CA SER A 215 1.52 0.62 16.96
C SER A 215 0.20 0.11 17.54
N GLU A 216 -0.92 0.27 16.85
CA GLU A 216 -2.23 -0.26 17.24
C GLU A 216 -2.44 -1.72 16.81
N GLY A 217 -1.63 -2.26 15.90
CA GLY A 217 -1.68 -3.65 15.45
C GLY A 217 -1.03 -3.89 14.10
N ALA A 218 -0.29 -4.97 14.01
CA ALA A 218 0.29 -5.49 12.77
C ALA A 218 -0.19 -6.93 12.57
N TYR A 219 -0.68 -7.26 11.38
CA TYR A 219 -1.40 -8.48 11.11
C TYR A 219 -0.99 -9.12 9.78
N TYR A 220 -1.24 -10.42 9.69
CA TYR A 220 -1.13 -11.20 8.46
C TYR A 220 -2.38 -12.07 8.30
N PRO A 221 -3.01 -12.18 7.10
CA PRO A 221 -4.16 -13.06 6.90
C PRO A 221 -3.79 -14.51 7.19
N LYS A 222 -4.57 -15.20 8.04
CA LYS A 222 -4.27 -16.57 8.47
C LYS A 222 -4.09 -17.52 7.29
N HIS A 223 -4.89 -17.37 6.23
CA HIS A 223 -4.88 -18.23 5.04
C HIS A 223 -4.19 -17.56 3.83
N HIS A 224 -3.20 -16.69 4.07
CA HIS A 224 -2.52 -15.91 3.03
C HIS A 224 -3.39 -14.81 2.39
N PHE A 225 -2.73 -13.84 1.72
CA PHE A 225 -3.42 -12.73 1.05
C PHE A 225 -4.35 -13.18 -0.07
N LYS A 226 -4.09 -14.34 -0.70
CA LYS A 226 -4.98 -14.90 -1.71
C LYS A 226 -6.41 -15.06 -1.18
N HIS A 227 -6.55 -15.68 0.00
CA HIS A 227 -7.87 -15.88 0.61
C HIS A 227 -8.57 -14.54 0.93
N PHE A 228 -7.81 -13.56 1.40
CA PHE A 228 -8.34 -12.22 1.70
C PHE A 228 -8.92 -11.55 0.44
N VAL A 229 -8.19 -11.58 -0.68
CA VAL A 229 -8.62 -10.98 -1.95
C VAL A 229 -9.78 -11.76 -2.57
N ASP A 230 -9.69 -13.09 -2.59
CA ASP A 230 -10.72 -13.97 -3.16
C ASP A 230 -12.06 -13.83 -2.43
N ALA A 231 -12.05 -13.74 -1.11
CA ALA A 231 -13.26 -13.54 -0.32
C ALA A 231 -13.98 -12.21 -0.65
N ILE A 232 -13.22 -11.13 -0.90
CA ILE A 232 -13.82 -9.86 -1.34
C ILE A 232 -14.42 -10.01 -2.75
N ALA A 233 -13.70 -10.66 -3.67
CA ALA A 233 -14.17 -10.90 -5.03
C ALA A 233 -15.43 -11.80 -5.07
N GLU A 234 -15.51 -12.78 -4.16
CA GLU A 234 -16.66 -13.67 -4.01
C GLU A 234 -17.92 -12.91 -3.58
N VAL A 235 -17.81 -11.94 -2.67
CA VAL A 235 -18.95 -11.09 -2.27
C VAL A 235 -19.57 -10.40 -3.49
N ILE A 236 -18.72 -9.92 -4.40
CA ILE A 236 -19.19 -9.22 -5.61
C ILE A 236 -19.96 -10.20 -6.51
N THR A 237 -19.37 -11.35 -6.79
CA THR A 237 -19.96 -12.32 -7.72
C THR A 237 -21.19 -13.01 -7.14
N ALA A 238 -21.17 -13.41 -5.87
CA ALA A 238 -22.31 -13.98 -5.17
C ALA A 238 -23.50 -13.01 -5.05
N GLY A 239 -23.22 -11.69 -4.97
CA GLY A 239 -24.24 -10.66 -4.95
C GLY A 239 -24.76 -10.24 -6.33
N GLY A 240 -24.38 -10.94 -7.41
CA GLY A 240 -24.84 -10.69 -8.78
C GLY A 240 -24.04 -9.63 -9.56
N GLY A 241 -22.92 -9.16 -8.99
CA GLY A 241 -21.92 -8.37 -9.73
C GLY A 241 -21.06 -9.25 -10.63
N VAL A 242 -20.31 -8.65 -11.53
CA VAL A 242 -19.38 -9.36 -12.41
C VAL A 242 -17.97 -8.80 -12.31
N ILE A 243 -16.96 -9.66 -12.31
CA ILE A 243 -15.56 -9.29 -12.45
C ILE A 243 -15.07 -9.87 -13.78
N LYS A 244 -14.64 -9.02 -14.69
CA LYS A 244 -14.09 -9.39 -15.98
C LYS A 244 -12.57 -9.31 -15.92
N TYR A 245 -11.92 -10.45 -15.81
CA TYR A 245 -10.46 -10.57 -15.88
C TYR A 245 -9.95 -10.53 -17.31
N SER A 246 -8.66 -10.28 -17.49
CA SER A 246 -8.00 -10.15 -18.79
C SER A 246 -8.75 -9.19 -19.74
N THR A 247 -9.36 -8.15 -19.15
CA THR A 247 -10.24 -7.18 -19.83
C THR A 247 -9.69 -5.77 -19.62
N PRO A 248 -8.60 -5.40 -20.31
CA PRO A 248 -8.00 -4.09 -20.20
C PRO A 248 -8.96 -3.00 -20.70
N VAL A 249 -9.06 -1.92 -19.94
CA VAL A 249 -9.78 -0.71 -20.37
C VAL A 249 -8.94 -0.03 -21.46
N ASN A 250 -9.52 0.17 -22.62
CA ASN A 250 -8.85 0.74 -23.78
C ASN A 250 -9.24 2.21 -24.03
N HIS A 251 -10.48 2.61 -23.65
CA HIS A 251 -10.97 3.96 -23.87
C HIS A 251 -12.09 4.32 -22.90
N ILE A 252 -12.04 5.53 -22.38
CA ILE A 252 -13.11 6.17 -21.59
C ILE A 252 -13.75 7.24 -22.46
N GLN A 253 -14.95 6.97 -22.96
CA GLN A 253 -15.68 7.90 -23.82
C GLN A 253 -16.32 9.01 -23.01
N VAL A 254 -15.85 10.23 -23.22
CA VAL A 254 -16.38 11.45 -22.56
C VAL A 254 -17.01 12.36 -23.62
N SER A 255 -18.16 12.91 -23.34
CA SER A 255 -18.72 14.04 -24.09
C SER A 255 -19.65 14.85 -23.19
N ASN A 256 -19.82 16.13 -23.47
CA ASN A 256 -20.61 17.04 -22.65
C ASN A 256 -20.25 16.96 -21.15
N ARG A 257 -18.96 16.86 -20.84
CA ARG A 257 -18.41 16.72 -19.46
C ARG A 257 -19.00 15.53 -18.67
N THR A 258 -19.30 14.45 -19.34
CA THR A 258 -19.87 13.24 -18.73
C THR A 258 -19.26 12.01 -19.38
N VAL A 259 -18.90 11.01 -18.59
CA VAL A 259 -18.49 9.69 -19.10
C VAL A 259 -19.74 8.96 -19.59
N HIS A 260 -19.75 8.58 -20.85
CA HIS A 260 -20.86 7.87 -21.48
C HIS A 260 -20.69 6.36 -21.50
N SER A 261 -19.46 5.91 -21.68
CA SER A 261 -19.13 4.49 -21.73
C SER A 261 -17.65 4.25 -21.57
N VAL A 262 -17.31 3.01 -21.29
CA VAL A 262 -15.94 2.49 -21.26
C VAL A 262 -15.85 1.36 -22.27
N LEU A 263 -14.83 1.39 -23.13
CA LEU A 263 -14.48 0.31 -24.05
C LEU A 263 -13.39 -0.54 -23.40
N ALA A 264 -13.65 -1.82 -23.24
CA ALA A 264 -12.68 -2.79 -22.75
C ALA A 264 -12.83 -4.11 -23.53
N ASP A 265 -11.73 -4.64 -24.02
CA ASP A 265 -11.69 -5.87 -24.85
C ASP A 265 -12.77 -5.92 -25.94
N GLY A 266 -12.94 -4.80 -26.69
CA GLY A 266 -13.92 -4.68 -27.77
C GLY A 266 -15.39 -4.59 -27.33
N ILE A 267 -15.69 -4.65 -26.02
CA ILE A 267 -17.03 -4.55 -25.46
C ILE A 267 -17.23 -3.16 -24.84
N THR A 268 -18.39 -2.56 -25.11
CA THR A 268 -18.78 -1.28 -24.51
C THR A 268 -19.57 -1.51 -23.23
N TYR A 269 -19.10 -0.96 -22.12
CA TYR A 269 -19.74 -0.98 -20.80
C TYR A 269 -20.33 0.40 -20.48
N ARG A 270 -21.57 0.43 -19.97
CA ARG A 270 -22.25 1.65 -19.55
C ARG A 270 -22.66 1.58 -18.08
N ALA A 271 -22.42 2.66 -17.36
CA ALA A 271 -22.96 2.86 -16.03
C ALA A 271 -24.20 3.77 -16.06
N SER A 272 -25.29 3.35 -15.41
CA SER A 272 -26.48 4.19 -15.26
C SER A 272 -26.32 5.27 -14.18
N LYS A 273 -25.36 5.07 -13.23
CA LYS A 273 -25.12 5.98 -12.11
C LYS A 273 -23.74 6.62 -12.18
N ALA A 274 -22.66 5.83 -12.07
CA ALA A 274 -21.29 6.37 -12.08
C ALA A 274 -20.24 5.33 -12.47
N TYR A 275 -19.06 5.85 -12.82
CA TYR A 275 -17.82 5.10 -13.04
C TYR A 275 -16.87 5.37 -11.87
N ILE A 276 -16.16 4.33 -11.43
CA ILE A 276 -15.15 4.43 -10.38
C ILE A 276 -13.84 3.89 -10.96
N SER A 277 -12.82 4.72 -10.99
CA SER A 277 -11.49 4.31 -11.47
C SER A 277 -10.56 4.01 -10.32
N ASP A 278 -10.11 2.76 -10.23
CA ASP A 278 -9.01 2.27 -9.38
C ASP A 278 -7.68 2.25 -10.15
N LEU A 279 -7.71 2.72 -11.39
CA LEU A 279 -6.50 2.97 -12.18
C LEU A 279 -5.79 4.21 -11.65
N ASP A 280 -4.49 4.29 -11.93
CA ASP A 280 -3.78 5.54 -11.66
C ASP A 280 -4.45 6.73 -12.36
N PRO A 281 -4.58 7.90 -11.70
CA PRO A 281 -5.25 9.06 -12.28
C PRO A 281 -4.65 9.54 -13.61
N LYS A 282 -3.33 9.45 -13.82
CA LYS A 282 -2.71 9.81 -15.10
C LYS A 282 -3.16 8.86 -16.20
N LEU A 283 -3.14 7.55 -15.92
CA LEU A 283 -3.64 6.54 -16.85
C LEU A 283 -5.14 6.72 -17.14
N THR A 284 -5.93 7.04 -16.12
CA THR A 284 -7.37 7.35 -16.30
C THR A 284 -7.57 8.52 -17.25
N VAL A 285 -6.75 9.58 -17.14
CA VAL A 285 -6.79 10.74 -18.05
C VAL A 285 -6.32 10.38 -19.46
N GLU A 286 -5.27 9.57 -19.58
CA GLU A 286 -4.76 9.10 -20.88
C GLU A 286 -5.80 8.27 -21.65
N LEU A 287 -6.56 7.42 -20.97
CA LEU A 287 -7.60 6.60 -21.56
C LEU A 287 -8.81 7.40 -22.09
N MET A 288 -8.93 8.68 -21.76
CA MET A 288 -9.97 9.55 -22.33
C MET A 288 -9.65 9.94 -23.77
N HIS A 289 -8.39 9.92 -24.20
CA HIS A 289 -7.87 10.25 -25.55
C HIS A 289 -8.25 11.65 -26.06
N ASP A 290 -9.15 12.36 -25.38
CA ASP A 290 -9.65 13.69 -25.73
C ASP A 290 -9.02 14.74 -24.81
N SER A 291 -8.30 15.69 -25.39
CA SER A 291 -7.67 16.77 -24.66
C SER A 291 -8.70 17.73 -24.03
N GLU A 292 -9.92 17.79 -24.58
CA GLU A 292 -11.00 18.68 -24.13
C GLU A 292 -11.97 18.03 -23.13
N ALA A 293 -11.81 16.71 -22.87
CA ALA A 293 -12.62 15.98 -21.90
C ALA A 293 -12.58 16.60 -20.49
N LEU A 294 -11.42 17.17 -20.11
CA LEU A 294 -11.16 17.83 -18.85
C LEU A 294 -10.64 19.25 -19.07
N SER A 295 -10.94 20.17 -18.15
CA SER A 295 -10.28 21.48 -18.13
C SER A 295 -8.76 21.34 -17.95
N HIS A 296 -7.98 22.31 -18.46
CA HIS A 296 -6.52 22.31 -18.29
C HIS A 296 -6.11 22.22 -16.80
N LYS A 297 -6.83 22.94 -15.93
CA LYS A 297 -6.59 22.91 -14.48
C LYS A 297 -6.82 21.53 -13.89
N GLU A 298 -7.88 20.86 -14.26
CA GLU A 298 -8.20 19.52 -13.76
C GLU A 298 -7.21 18.48 -14.29
N ARG A 299 -6.89 18.55 -15.59
CA ARG A 299 -5.87 17.69 -16.18
C ARG A 299 -4.54 17.84 -15.43
N GLN A 300 -4.09 19.07 -15.18
CA GLN A 300 -2.86 19.33 -14.42
C GLN A 300 -2.97 18.78 -12.97
N ARG A 301 -4.12 18.92 -12.31
CA ARG A 301 -4.36 18.35 -10.98
C ARG A 301 -4.22 16.84 -10.96
N LEU A 302 -4.80 16.16 -11.95
CA LEU A 302 -4.82 14.69 -12.03
C LEU A 302 -3.51 14.09 -12.56
N THR A 303 -2.66 14.87 -13.24
CA THR A 303 -1.44 14.36 -13.86
C THR A 303 -0.16 15.03 -13.36
N GLY A 304 -0.24 16.11 -12.57
CA GLY A 304 0.90 16.94 -12.17
C GLY A 304 1.64 16.49 -10.91
N TYR A 305 1.41 15.28 -10.39
CA TYR A 305 2.10 14.75 -9.22
C TYR A 305 3.31 13.88 -9.60
N GLU A 306 4.22 13.76 -8.65
CA GLU A 306 5.36 12.84 -8.73
C GLU A 306 4.97 11.48 -8.17
N TYR A 307 5.47 10.40 -8.77
CA TYR A 307 5.30 9.04 -8.25
C TYR A 307 6.26 8.72 -7.11
N SER A 308 5.86 7.77 -6.26
CA SER A 308 6.76 7.13 -5.30
C SER A 308 7.85 6.32 -6.03
N ALA A 309 8.86 5.89 -5.28
CA ALA A 309 9.90 5.02 -5.84
C ALA A 309 9.34 3.69 -6.33
N SER A 310 10.11 3.03 -7.19
CA SER A 310 9.87 1.68 -7.66
C SER A 310 10.66 0.66 -6.83
N ALA A 311 10.26 -0.61 -6.87
CA ALA A 311 10.96 -1.68 -6.18
C ALA A 311 11.62 -2.69 -7.13
N PHE A 312 12.67 -3.33 -6.58
CA PHE A 312 13.16 -4.60 -7.06
C PHE A 312 12.84 -5.65 -5.99
N ASN A 313 12.08 -6.68 -6.38
CA ASN A 313 11.59 -7.70 -5.47
C ASN A 313 12.26 -9.05 -5.76
N ILE A 314 12.63 -9.79 -4.71
CA ILE A 314 13.14 -11.15 -4.77
C ILE A 314 12.22 -12.05 -3.96
N TYR A 315 11.85 -13.18 -4.54
CA TYR A 315 11.05 -14.22 -3.90
C TYR A 315 11.85 -15.52 -3.91
N LEU A 316 12.08 -16.10 -2.73
CA LEU A 316 12.84 -17.33 -2.56
C LEU A 316 11.96 -18.42 -1.94
N GLY A 317 12.00 -19.62 -2.53
CA GLY A 317 11.53 -20.84 -1.91
C GLY A 317 12.71 -21.58 -1.27
N LEU A 318 12.65 -21.82 0.03
CA LEU A 318 13.71 -22.48 0.82
C LEU A 318 13.23 -23.85 1.28
N ASP A 319 14.10 -24.85 1.22
CA ASP A 319 13.75 -26.22 1.61
C ASP A 319 13.63 -26.41 3.14
N SER A 320 13.11 -27.57 3.54
CA SER A 320 12.82 -27.93 4.94
C SER A 320 14.02 -28.00 5.88
N ARG A 321 15.26 -27.86 5.38
CA ARG A 321 16.48 -27.75 6.20
C ARG A 321 16.72 -26.34 6.70
N PHE A 322 16.04 -25.36 6.12
CA PHE A 322 16.13 -23.97 6.55
C PHE A 322 15.33 -23.79 7.86
N ASP A 323 16.02 -23.37 8.89
CA ASP A 323 15.41 -22.98 10.17
C ASP A 323 15.47 -21.46 10.32
N PRO A 324 14.33 -20.75 10.11
CA PRO A 324 14.31 -19.29 10.24
C PRO A 324 14.78 -18.78 11.59
N GLN A 325 14.47 -19.48 12.68
CA GLN A 325 14.78 -19.06 14.05
C GLN A 325 16.31 -18.97 14.28
N ARG A 326 17.07 -19.83 13.63
CA ARG A 326 18.55 -19.78 13.68
C ARG A 326 19.12 -18.44 13.24
N TYR A 327 18.41 -17.72 12.35
CA TYR A 327 18.82 -16.42 11.79
C TYR A 327 18.05 -15.27 12.43
N GLY A 328 17.32 -15.52 13.50
CA GLY A 328 16.52 -14.51 14.17
C GLY A 328 15.33 -14.00 13.32
N ILE A 329 14.78 -14.87 12.46
CA ILE A 329 13.58 -14.63 11.66
C ILE A 329 12.42 -15.30 12.39
N GLY A 330 11.38 -14.50 12.67
CA GLY A 330 10.18 -14.96 13.37
C GLY A 330 8.91 -14.41 12.72
N ASN A 331 7.87 -14.28 13.52
CA ASN A 331 6.59 -13.67 13.12
C ASN A 331 6.69 -12.13 13.10
N TRP A 332 7.70 -11.59 12.45
CA TRP A 332 7.99 -10.16 12.25
C TRP A 332 8.70 -9.96 10.92
N ASN A 333 8.87 -8.69 10.49
CA ASN A 333 9.69 -8.34 9.35
C ASN A 333 11.08 -7.87 9.80
N ILE A 334 12.03 -7.84 8.86
CA ILE A 334 13.37 -7.31 9.07
C ILE A 334 13.63 -6.17 8.09
N TRP A 335 14.08 -5.05 8.63
CA TRP A 335 14.58 -3.88 7.91
C TRP A 335 16.09 -3.79 8.14
N TYR A 336 16.88 -4.07 7.12
CA TYR A 336 18.32 -4.07 7.19
C TYR A 336 18.92 -2.88 6.45
N TYR A 337 19.63 -2.04 7.15
CA TYR A 337 20.29 -0.83 6.65
C TYR A 337 21.79 -0.96 6.85
N PRO A 338 22.58 -1.36 5.83
CA PRO A 338 24.00 -1.71 5.96
C PRO A 338 24.90 -0.56 6.37
N THR A 339 24.48 0.72 6.22
CA THR A 339 25.25 1.87 6.68
C THR A 339 24.60 2.62 7.83
N GLY A 340 23.32 2.42 8.08
CA GLY A 340 22.53 3.16 9.07
C GLY A 340 22.24 4.63 8.68
N ASN A 341 22.61 5.06 7.46
CA ASN A 341 22.28 6.39 6.94
C ASN A 341 21.24 6.27 5.82
N LEU A 342 19.96 6.26 6.23
CA LEU A 342 18.84 6.01 5.33
C LEU A 342 18.75 7.03 4.19
N ASN A 343 18.98 8.32 4.45
CA ASN A 343 18.96 9.35 3.40
C ASN A 343 19.97 9.04 2.30
N LYS A 344 21.21 8.70 2.68
CA LYS A 344 22.27 8.35 1.73
C LYS A 344 21.99 7.04 1.00
N GLU A 345 21.49 6.02 1.70
CA GLU A 345 21.17 4.71 1.12
C GLU A 345 20.07 4.84 0.07
N TYR A 346 18.97 5.53 0.38
CA TYR A 346 17.91 5.80 -0.60
C TYR A 346 18.43 6.56 -1.82
N GLN A 347 19.20 7.63 -1.61
CA GLN A 347 19.77 8.42 -2.71
C GLN A 347 20.64 7.56 -3.62
N GLN A 348 21.54 6.74 -3.06
CA GLN A 348 22.41 5.88 -3.84
C GLN A 348 21.63 4.84 -4.65
N GLN A 349 20.65 4.19 -4.04
CA GLN A 349 19.85 3.14 -4.70
C GLN A 349 19.00 3.71 -5.84
N LEU A 350 18.37 4.87 -5.64
CA LEU A 350 17.61 5.55 -6.69
C LEU A 350 18.49 6.07 -7.83
N GLN A 351 19.79 6.27 -7.59
CA GLN A 351 20.80 6.57 -8.62
C GLN A 351 21.39 5.31 -9.28
N GLY A 352 20.88 4.12 -8.97
CA GLY A 352 21.30 2.85 -9.57
C GLY A 352 22.48 2.17 -8.84
N ASN A 353 22.99 2.71 -7.73
CA ASN A 353 24.01 2.05 -6.93
C ASN A 353 23.36 1.10 -5.91
N LEU A 354 23.34 -0.18 -6.26
CA LEU A 354 22.79 -1.27 -5.45
C LEU A 354 23.90 -2.24 -4.98
N SER A 355 25.13 -1.77 -4.85
CA SER A 355 26.27 -2.63 -4.48
C SER A 355 26.10 -3.32 -3.12
N HIS A 356 25.48 -2.66 -2.15
CA HIS A 356 25.12 -3.19 -0.84
C HIS A 356 23.86 -2.44 -0.35
N PRO A 357 22.67 -2.79 -0.89
CA PRO A 357 21.46 -2.01 -0.64
C PRO A 357 20.87 -2.33 0.72
N TRP A 358 20.11 -1.37 1.28
CA TRP A 358 19.17 -1.72 2.33
C TRP A 358 18.11 -2.69 1.77
N ILE A 359 17.62 -3.57 2.59
CA ILE A 359 16.57 -4.52 2.21
C ILE A 359 15.49 -4.61 3.29
N PHE A 360 14.26 -4.80 2.83
CA PHE A 360 13.17 -5.38 3.59
C PHE A 360 13.18 -6.90 3.40
N LEU A 361 12.93 -7.68 4.46
CA LEU A 361 12.82 -9.12 4.40
C LEU A 361 11.62 -9.59 5.23
N SER A 362 10.74 -10.35 4.59
CA SER A 362 9.58 -11.00 5.20
C SER A 362 9.66 -12.50 5.01
N CYS A 363 9.20 -13.25 6.01
CA CYS A 363 9.04 -14.71 5.94
C CYS A 363 7.57 -15.07 6.20
N PRO A 364 6.70 -15.06 5.20
CA PRO A 364 5.26 -15.30 5.35
C PRO A 364 4.91 -16.62 6.06
N THR A 365 5.68 -17.67 5.82
CA THR A 365 5.51 -18.97 6.47
C THR A 365 5.78 -18.97 7.98
N MET A 366 6.38 -17.90 8.53
CA MET A 366 6.48 -17.67 9.97
C MET A 366 5.29 -16.89 10.52
N LYS A 367 4.52 -16.22 9.66
CA LYS A 367 3.33 -15.45 10.03
C LYS A 367 2.04 -16.24 9.92
N SER A 368 2.06 -17.31 9.13
CA SER A 368 0.93 -18.24 8.97
C SER A 368 1.45 -19.67 8.87
N SER A 369 0.82 -20.57 9.63
CA SER A 369 1.08 -22.01 9.60
C SER A 369 0.22 -22.78 8.59
N GLU A 370 -0.63 -22.06 7.84
CA GLU A 370 -1.53 -22.70 6.89
C GLU A 370 -0.76 -23.27 5.68
N PRO A 371 -1.17 -24.42 5.16
CA PRO A 371 -0.56 -24.98 3.95
C PRO A 371 -0.89 -24.10 2.71
N GLY A 372 -0.06 -24.19 1.68
CA GLY A 372 -0.33 -23.57 0.38
C GLY A 372 0.68 -22.50 -0.05
N MET A 373 1.60 -22.06 0.83
CA MET A 373 2.69 -21.15 0.43
C MET A 373 3.90 -21.89 -0.14
N GLY A 374 3.96 -23.22 -0.02
CA GLY A 374 5.03 -24.06 -0.55
C GLY A 374 4.90 -25.50 -0.09
N PRO A 375 5.84 -26.40 -0.47
CA PRO A 375 5.88 -27.76 0.01
C PRO A 375 5.98 -27.84 1.54
N GLN A 376 5.54 -28.95 2.11
CA GLN A 376 5.51 -29.14 3.55
C GLN A 376 6.90 -28.95 4.18
N GLY A 377 6.97 -28.10 5.22
CA GLY A 377 8.21 -27.76 5.93
C GLY A 377 9.13 -26.81 5.19
N HIS A 378 8.77 -26.37 3.98
CA HIS A 378 9.50 -25.34 3.26
C HIS A 378 9.12 -23.94 3.76
N HIS A 379 10.01 -22.99 3.51
CA HIS A 379 9.79 -21.58 3.83
C HIS A 379 9.87 -20.71 2.57
N ILE A 380 9.23 -19.55 2.62
CA ILE A 380 9.38 -18.51 1.59
C ILE A 380 9.95 -17.25 2.21
N LEU A 381 10.81 -16.57 1.45
CA LEU A 381 11.25 -15.21 1.76
C LEU A 381 10.82 -14.25 0.65
N GLU A 382 10.27 -13.14 1.05
CA GLU A 382 9.92 -12.00 0.21
C GLU A 382 10.85 -10.85 0.60
N ILE A 383 11.64 -10.37 -0.37
CA ILE A 383 12.71 -9.40 -0.13
C ILE A 383 12.53 -8.25 -1.12
N ALA A 384 12.55 -7.03 -0.64
CA ALA A 384 12.36 -5.84 -1.45
C ALA A 384 13.40 -4.77 -1.16
N THR A 385 13.68 -3.94 -2.17
CA THR A 385 14.39 -2.68 -2.02
C THR A 385 13.95 -1.68 -3.08
N VAL A 386 14.21 -0.38 -2.87
CA VAL A 386 13.94 0.62 -3.90
C VAL A 386 15.04 0.64 -4.96
N CYS A 387 14.66 0.95 -6.19
CA CYS A 387 15.60 1.11 -7.31
C CYS A 387 15.08 2.11 -8.36
N SER A 388 15.94 2.51 -9.30
CA SER A 388 15.57 3.41 -10.40
C SER A 388 14.67 2.70 -11.42
N TYR A 389 13.52 3.32 -11.75
CA TYR A 389 12.67 2.90 -12.86
C TYR A 389 13.32 3.20 -14.20
N GLU A 390 13.89 4.41 -14.36
CA GLU A 390 14.41 4.94 -15.61
C GLU A 390 15.53 4.06 -16.18
N GLU A 391 16.38 3.51 -15.32
CA GLU A 391 17.44 2.58 -15.71
C GLU A 391 16.84 1.31 -16.33
N PHE A 392 15.86 0.70 -15.64
CA PHE A 392 15.24 -0.54 -16.11
C PHE A 392 14.37 -0.32 -17.35
N GLU A 393 13.63 0.79 -17.43
CA GLU A 393 12.86 1.15 -18.61
C GLU A 393 13.75 1.33 -19.83
N TYR A 394 14.83 2.11 -19.69
CA TYR A 394 15.80 2.32 -20.77
C TYR A 394 16.38 1.00 -21.29
N LEU A 395 16.86 0.15 -20.39
CA LEU A 395 17.42 -1.15 -20.76
C LEU A 395 16.38 -2.08 -21.37
N HIS A 396 15.16 -2.10 -20.85
CA HIS A 396 14.06 -2.92 -21.39
C HIS A 396 13.72 -2.55 -22.84
N LYS A 397 13.69 -1.23 -23.13
CA LYS A 397 13.38 -0.72 -24.48
C LYS A 397 14.54 -0.85 -25.48
N THR A 398 15.78 -0.78 -25.01
CA THR A 398 16.95 -0.66 -25.91
C THR A 398 17.78 -1.92 -26.04
N SER A 399 17.85 -2.76 -25.02
CA SER A 399 18.73 -3.94 -25.02
C SER A 399 18.24 -5.06 -24.07
N PRO A 400 17.45 -6.01 -24.57
CA PRO A 400 17.01 -7.16 -23.77
C PRO A 400 18.15 -7.95 -23.11
N LYS A 401 19.34 -7.96 -23.75
CA LYS A 401 20.53 -8.62 -23.21
C LYS A 401 21.08 -7.85 -22.00
N ALA A 402 21.21 -6.53 -22.13
CA ALA A 402 21.68 -5.67 -21.02
C ALA A 402 20.65 -5.66 -19.87
N TYR A 403 19.37 -5.59 -20.17
CA TYR A 403 18.30 -5.71 -19.17
C TYR A 403 18.41 -7.00 -18.35
N LYS A 404 18.55 -8.16 -19.02
CA LYS A 404 18.74 -9.45 -18.33
C LYS A 404 20.02 -9.50 -17.50
N ALA A 405 21.10 -8.88 -17.99
CA ALA A 405 22.38 -8.81 -17.26
C ALA A 405 22.22 -7.94 -16.00
N ARG A 406 21.65 -6.75 -16.12
CA ARG A 406 21.41 -5.85 -15.00
C ARG A 406 20.47 -6.44 -13.96
N LYS A 407 19.40 -7.09 -14.40
CA LYS A 407 18.48 -7.81 -13.51
C LYS A 407 19.19 -8.87 -12.66
N ARG A 408 20.14 -9.62 -13.24
CA ARG A 408 20.96 -10.60 -12.50
C ARG A 408 21.95 -9.92 -11.56
N GLU A 409 22.56 -8.85 -12.01
CA GLU A 409 23.50 -8.07 -11.20
C GLU A 409 22.84 -7.53 -9.93
N VAL A 410 21.67 -6.86 -10.06
CA VAL A 410 20.91 -6.33 -8.93
C VAL A 410 20.48 -7.47 -7.99
N TYR A 411 20.01 -8.60 -8.53
CA TYR A 411 19.75 -9.79 -7.71
C TYR A 411 20.97 -10.18 -6.88
N GLN A 412 22.18 -10.26 -7.46
CA GLN A 412 23.38 -10.63 -6.72
C GLN A 412 23.78 -9.58 -5.67
N GLN A 413 23.61 -8.32 -5.97
CA GLN A 413 23.88 -7.21 -5.06
C GLN A 413 22.93 -7.25 -3.85
N MET A 414 21.63 -7.44 -4.04
CA MET A 414 20.67 -7.62 -2.95
C MET A 414 20.98 -8.88 -2.12
N MET A 415 21.36 -9.98 -2.78
CA MET A 415 21.76 -11.20 -2.08
C MET A 415 23.00 -11.01 -1.20
N THR A 416 23.82 -9.97 -1.43
CA THR A 416 24.90 -9.62 -0.49
C THR A 416 24.33 -9.21 0.86
N SER A 417 23.36 -8.29 0.87
CA SER A 417 22.65 -7.86 2.09
C SER A 417 21.86 -9.01 2.75
N VAL A 418 21.30 -9.93 1.94
CA VAL A 418 20.63 -11.13 2.48
C VAL A 418 21.64 -12.05 3.17
N ARG A 419 22.85 -12.23 2.62
CA ARG A 419 23.89 -13.08 3.23
C ARG A 419 24.50 -12.49 4.51
N ASP A 420 24.40 -11.17 4.72
CA ASP A 420 24.77 -10.59 6.02
C ASP A 420 23.81 -11.07 7.12
N LEU A 421 22.54 -11.32 6.79
CA LEU A 421 21.53 -11.83 7.70
C LEU A 421 21.47 -13.36 7.74
N ILE A 422 21.67 -14.03 6.59
CA ILE A 422 21.55 -15.47 6.39
C ILE A 422 22.74 -15.93 5.54
N PRO A 423 23.94 -16.14 6.15
CA PRO A 423 25.19 -16.38 5.40
C PRO A 423 25.15 -17.57 4.44
N ASP A 424 24.38 -18.57 4.75
CA ASP A 424 24.26 -19.82 4.00
C ASP A 424 22.93 -20.01 3.28
N VAL A 425 22.19 -18.91 3.00
CA VAL A 425 20.87 -18.92 2.34
C VAL A 425 20.87 -19.70 1.01
N ASP A 426 21.95 -19.61 0.24
CA ASP A 426 22.08 -20.28 -1.06
C ASP A 426 22.02 -21.81 -0.95
N ASN A 427 22.35 -22.40 0.22
CA ASN A 427 22.29 -23.86 0.44
C ASN A 427 20.86 -24.38 0.52
N TYR A 428 19.91 -23.52 0.87
CA TYR A 428 18.50 -23.87 1.07
C TYR A 428 17.61 -23.47 -0.10
N ALA A 429 18.05 -22.52 -0.94
CA ALA A 429 17.26 -21.99 -2.03
C ALA A 429 16.98 -23.07 -3.10
N ARG A 430 15.70 -23.40 -3.29
CA ARG A 430 15.19 -24.34 -4.31
C ARG A 430 14.54 -23.59 -5.47
N MET A 431 14.00 -22.45 -5.20
CA MET A 431 13.36 -21.62 -6.20
C MET A 431 13.74 -20.15 -5.95
N LYS A 432 13.91 -19.40 -7.04
CA LYS A 432 14.08 -17.95 -7.01
C LYS A 432 13.39 -17.32 -8.22
N VAL A 433 12.67 -16.27 -7.95
CA VAL A 433 12.14 -15.37 -8.97
C VAL A 433 12.33 -13.94 -8.48
N TYR A 434 12.48 -13.00 -9.40
CA TYR A 434 12.66 -11.61 -9.03
C TYR A 434 12.05 -10.68 -10.08
N GLY A 435 11.38 -9.64 -9.58
CA GLY A 435 10.72 -8.59 -10.32
C GLY A 435 11.54 -7.31 -10.36
N THR A 436 11.39 -6.55 -11.44
CA THR A 436 11.99 -5.21 -11.63
C THR A 436 10.87 -4.18 -11.66
N PRO A 437 11.15 -2.87 -11.63
CA PRO A 437 10.13 -1.83 -11.84
C PRO A 437 9.24 -2.07 -13.07
N THR A 438 9.83 -2.47 -14.20
CA THR A 438 9.04 -2.78 -15.42
C THR A 438 8.21 -4.07 -15.31
N THR A 439 8.58 -4.98 -14.40
CA THR A 439 7.73 -6.15 -14.07
C THR A 439 6.48 -5.70 -13.31
N SER A 440 6.64 -4.84 -12.30
CA SER A 440 5.51 -4.27 -11.54
C SER A 440 4.62 -3.41 -12.43
N GLU A 441 5.20 -2.56 -13.30
CA GLU A 441 4.43 -1.79 -14.28
C GLU A 441 3.56 -2.69 -15.17
N PHE A 442 4.12 -3.77 -15.68
CA PHE A 442 3.41 -4.69 -16.58
C PHE A 442 2.27 -5.45 -15.87
N TYR A 443 2.56 -6.06 -14.72
CA TYR A 443 1.57 -6.91 -14.03
C TYR A 443 0.58 -6.14 -13.16
N LEU A 444 1.01 -5.03 -12.55
CA LEU A 444 0.17 -4.27 -11.62
C LEU A 444 -0.50 -3.05 -12.30
N GLY A 445 -0.07 -2.70 -13.51
CA GLY A 445 -0.57 -1.51 -14.21
C GLY A 445 -0.19 -0.20 -13.51
N GLN A 446 0.87 -0.22 -12.70
CA GLN A 446 1.34 0.95 -11.97
C GLN A 446 2.37 1.71 -12.80
N PRO A 447 2.07 2.93 -13.27
CA PRO A 447 3.01 3.69 -14.09
C PRO A 447 4.36 3.87 -13.40
N GLN A 448 5.44 3.65 -14.15
CA GLN A 448 6.81 3.65 -13.63
C GLN A 448 7.07 2.58 -12.56
N GLY A 449 6.24 1.55 -12.45
CA GLY A 449 6.39 0.50 -11.42
C GLY A 449 6.40 1.04 -9.99
N ASN A 450 5.73 2.18 -9.75
CA ASN A 450 5.70 2.83 -8.45
C ASN A 450 5.02 1.96 -7.38
N ILE A 451 5.45 2.06 -6.12
CA ILE A 451 4.94 1.21 -5.03
C ILE A 451 3.67 1.80 -4.40
N TYR A 452 3.62 3.12 -4.19
CA TYR A 452 2.59 3.78 -3.37
C TYR A 452 1.80 4.88 -4.11
N GLY A 453 1.79 4.86 -5.46
CA GLY A 453 1.12 5.90 -6.24
C GLY A 453 1.83 7.25 -6.12
N ALA A 454 1.06 8.32 -5.92
CA ALA A 454 1.60 9.66 -5.74
C ALA A 454 2.49 9.75 -4.49
N LYS A 455 3.71 10.28 -4.67
CA LYS A 455 4.77 10.41 -3.67
C LYS A 455 4.28 11.12 -2.41
N LEU A 456 4.63 10.61 -1.23
CA LEU A 456 4.12 11.08 0.07
C LEU A 456 4.96 12.21 0.68
N ILE A 457 5.32 13.17 -0.13
CA ILE A 457 6.08 14.37 0.25
C ILE A 457 5.14 15.50 0.73
N PRO A 458 5.63 16.48 1.50
CA PRO A 458 4.79 17.54 2.08
C PRO A 458 3.93 18.31 1.06
N LYS A 459 4.41 18.47 -0.18
CA LYS A 459 3.67 19.18 -1.25
C LYS A 459 2.54 18.34 -1.88
N GLN A 460 2.46 17.03 -1.60
CA GLN A 460 1.49 16.10 -2.21
C GLN A 460 0.61 15.38 -1.20
N VAL A 461 0.65 15.73 0.09
CA VAL A 461 -0.16 15.14 1.15
C VAL A 461 -1.10 16.17 1.79
N GLY A 462 -1.99 15.72 2.65
CA GLY A 462 -2.98 16.55 3.33
C GLY A 462 -3.91 17.25 2.35
N LEU A 463 -4.00 18.58 2.43
CA LEU A 463 -4.87 19.39 1.55
C LEU A 463 -4.49 19.33 0.06
N ASN A 464 -3.27 18.93 -0.25
CA ASN A 464 -2.75 18.83 -1.61
C ASN A 464 -2.91 17.41 -2.20
N ARG A 465 -3.37 16.45 -1.39
CA ARG A 465 -3.61 15.08 -1.86
C ARG A 465 -4.76 15.06 -2.84
N LEU A 466 -4.65 14.23 -3.88
CA LEU A 466 -5.78 13.98 -4.78
C LEU A 466 -6.94 13.36 -4.01
N GLY A 467 -8.11 13.95 -4.17
CA GLY A 467 -9.36 13.41 -3.63
C GLY A 467 -10.07 12.52 -4.66
N TYR A 468 -11.21 11.99 -4.27
CA TYR A 468 -12.00 11.03 -5.05
C TYR A 468 -12.80 11.65 -6.19
N VAL A 469 -13.10 12.95 -6.11
CA VAL A 469 -14.00 13.64 -7.04
C VAL A 469 -13.20 14.24 -8.19
N THR A 470 -13.71 14.08 -9.41
CA THR A 470 -13.22 14.76 -10.62
C THR A 470 -14.19 15.86 -11.04
N GLU A 471 -13.82 16.66 -12.05
CA GLU A 471 -14.77 17.61 -12.65
C GLU A 471 -15.83 16.94 -13.54
N LEU A 472 -15.70 15.63 -13.82
CA LEU A 472 -16.75 14.83 -14.47
C LEU A 472 -17.70 14.29 -13.40
N PRO A 473 -18.99 14.69 -13.39
CA PRO A 473 -19.87 14.45 -12.26
C PRO A 473 -20.17 12.96 -11.99
N ASN A 474 -19.86 12.09 -12.95
CA ASN A 474 -20.08 10.65 -12.85
C ASN A 474 -18.78 9.83 -12.91
N LEU A 475 -17.61 10.44 -12.70
CA LEU A 475 -16.34 9.74 -12.61
C LEU A 475 -15.68 10.03 -11.25
N PHE A 476 -15.40 8.96 -10.52
CA PHE A 476 -14.76 8.99 -9.21
C PHE A 476 -13.45 8.18 -9.23
N LEU A 477 -12.51 8.56 -8.39
CA LEU A 477 -11.20 7.92 -8.29
C LEU A 477 -11.07 7.22 -6.95
N VAL A 478 -10.44 6.05 -6.95
CA VAL A 478 -9.99 5.32 -5.75
C VAL A 478 -8.54 4.87 -5.95
N GLY A 479 -7.99 4.12 -5.03
CA GLY A 479 -6.64 3.57 -5.14
C GLY A 479 -5.55 4.44 -4.51
N ALA A 480 -4.29 4.06 -4.74
CA ALA A 480 -3.16 4.59 -3.98
C ALA A 480 -2.85 6.08 -4.24
N SER A 481 -3.09 6.60 -5.44
CA SER A 481 -2.84 8.01 -5.79
C SER A 481 -3.99 8.93 -5.39
N ALA A 482 -5.24 8.41 -5.33
CA ALA A 482 -6.44 9.16 -4.96
C ALA A 482 -6.90 8.77 -3.55
N GLY A 483 -6.62 9.59 -2.56
CA GLY A 483 -6.74 9.26 -1.15
C GLY A 483 -5.40 8.78 -0.58
N TYR A 484 -5.42 7.78 0.30
CA TYR A 484 -4.20 7.28 0.93
C TYR A 484 -3.83 5.89 0.44
N PRO A 485 -2.52 5.59 0.21
CA PRO A 485 -2.04 4.25 -0.07
C PRO A 485 -2.14 3.38 1.20
N SER A 486 -1.67 2.16 1.15
CA SER A 486 -1.80 1.06 2.11
C SER A 486 -3.10 0.27 1.94
N VAL A 487 -3.11 -0.96 2.43
CA VAL A 487 -4.31 -1.81 2.34
C VAL A 487 -5.51 -1.19 3.06
N PRO A 488 -5.42 -0.75 4.35
CA PRO A 488 -6.54 -0.07 4.99
C PRO A 488 -6.87 1.27 4.32
N GLY A 489 -5.88 1.98 3.80
CA GLY A 489 -6.09 3.25 3.11
C GLY A 489 -6.94 3.09 1.86
N VAL A 490 -6.57 2.20 0.93
CA VAL A 490 -7.32 2.02 -0.33
C VAL A 490 -8.70 1.38 -0.10
N ILE A 491 -8.85 0.48 0.88
CA ILE A 491 -10.16 -0.04 1.29
C ILE A 491 -11.04 1.10 1.82
N GLY A 492 -10.48 1.95 2.68
CA GLY A 492 -11.16 3.14 3.18
C GLY A 492 -11.59 4.10 2.07
N ASN A 493 -10.71 4.34 1.07
CA ASN A 493 -11.03 5.15 -0.11
C ASN A 493 -12.25 4.61 -0.86
N GLY A 494 -12.33 3.28 -1.05
CA GLY A 494 -13.48 2.64 -1.68
C GLY A 494 -14.77 2.81 -0.87
N MET A 495 -14.70 2.64 0.46
CA MET A 495 -15.84 2.86 1.37
C MET A 495 -16.34 4.31 1.32
N ASP A 496 -15.42 5.28 1.33
CA ASP A 496 -15.75 6.72 1.31
C ASP A 496 -16.41 7.12 -0.01
N VAL A 497 -15.94 6.59 -1.15
CA VAL A 497 -16.57 6.83 -2.46
C VAL A 497 -17.99 6.24 -2.50
N VAL A 498 -18.20 5.06 -1.92
CA VAL A 498 -19.54 4.46 -1.84
C VAL A 498 -20.47 5.29 -0.97
N GLU A 499 -20.02 5.78 0.17
CA GLU A 499 -20.80 6.70 1.02
C GLU A 499 -21.16 7.98 0.28
N LEU A 500 -20.19 8.57 -0.44
CA LEU A 500 -20.42 9.78 -1.26
C LEU A 500 -21.48 9.55 -2.35
N LEU A 501 -21.43 8.39 -3.02
CA LEU A 501 -22.34 8.06 -4.13
C LEU A 501 -23.76 7.70 -3.68
N THR A 502 -23.90 7.07 -2.53
CA THR A 502 -25.16 6.45 -2.10
C THR A 502 -25.81 7.10 -0.89
N GLY A 503 -25.05 7.94 -0.16
CA GLY A 503 -25.47 8.51 1.13
C GLY A 503 -25.57 7.46 2.25
N ARG A 504 -25.08 6.22 2.03
CA ARG A 504 -25.10 5.12 3.00
C ARG A 504 -23.67 4.76 3.38
N SER A 505 -23.33 4.93 4.64
CA SER A 505 -21.96 4.69 5.12
C SER A 505 -21.67 3.20 5.27
N PRO A 506 -20.64 2.67 4.57
CA PRO A 506 -20.14 1.31 4.83
C PRO A 506 -19.49 1.13 6.21
N ARG A 507 -19.30 2.18 6.97
CA ARG A 507 -18.75 2.11 8.34
C ARG A 507 -19.84 1.83 9.39
N GLN A 508 -21.12 1.86 8.99
CA GLN A 508 -22.27 1.51 9.84
C GLN A 508 -22.69 0.07 9.57
N LYS A 509 -22.94 -0.73 10.62
CA LYS A 509 -23.49 -2.07 10.45
C LYS A 509 -24.78 -2.00 9.65
N LEU A 510 -24.86 -2.79 8.56
CA LEU A 510 -26.15 -3.04 7.89
C LEU A 510 -27.02 -3.83 8.88
N GLU A 511 -28.19 -3.29 9.24
CA GLU A 511 -29.27 -4.11 9.78
C GLU A 511 -29.68 -5.09 8.66
N ILE A 512 -29.35 -6.37 8.82
CA ILE A 512 -29.65 -7.41 7.85
C ILE A 512 -31.16 -7.66 7.93
N THR A 513 -31.91 -6.98 7.07
CA THR A 513 -33.38 -7.16 6.95
C THR A 513 -33.77 -8.34 6.05
N GLN A 514 -32.84 -8.97 5.32
CA GLN A 514 -33.10 -10.22 4.60
C GLN A 514 -31.81 -11.06 4.45
N PRO A 515 -31.83 -12.38 4.75
CA PRO A 515 -30.75 -13.27 4.36
C PRO A 515 -30.69 -13.33 2.82
N LEU A 516 -29.47 -13.37 2.27
CA LEU A 516 -29.26 -13.69 0.86
C LEU A 516 -29.95 -15.04 0.61
N VAL A 517 -30.97 -15.06 -0.24
CA VAL A 517 -31.68 -16.28 -0.64
C VAL A 517 -30.63 -17.19 -1.27
N GLY A 518 -30.23 -18.23 -0.55
CA GLY A 518 -29.42 -19.29 -1.09
C GLY A 518 -30.15 -19.92 -2.26
N VAL A 519 -29.57 -19.83 -3.45
CA VAL A 519 -29.94 -20.70 -4.57
C VAL A 519 -29.45 -22.09 -4.19
N GLY A 520 -30.42 -22.99 -3.88
CA GLY A 520 -30.18 -24.37 -3.58
C GLY A 520 -29.63 -25.15 -4.77
#